data_ac5f88e20234becfccf2192966cb2ea4
#
_entry.id   ac5f88e20234becfccf2192966cb2ea4
#
_cell.length_a   1.000
_cell.length_b   1.000
_cell.length_c   1.000
_cell.angle_alpha   90.00
_cell.angle_beta   90.00
_cell.angle_gamma   90.00
#
_symmetry.space_group_name_H-M   'P 1'
#
loop_
_entity.id
_entity.type
_entity.pdbx_description
1 polymer ?
#
loop_
_entity_poly.entity_id
_entity_poly.type
_entity_poly.pdbx_seq_one_letter_code
_entity_poly.pdbx_strand_id
1 'polypeptide(L)'
;MACLLSKISFIRKIHRFFFRLYLEKKRKLNIVKTLWFNISFLPWRQAKHFPFFIHGSLTVAREGGALLLDIPDSELKPGLIRLGYDYDRFSTNYAGTLLQLSGTIRWKGPFRSSVNVVIGASKPESFLEFGRYVSLGAQGSIRAYRSIVIEDYVAITHDCCIYDTDFHPFRNIRTGNINPYAIPVKIGQGSFISSGSYIAK
;
A
#
# COMPACT_ATOMS: atom_id res chain seq x y z
N MET A 1 19.03 -4.83 41.99
CA MET A 1 17.65 -4.48 41.60
C MET A 1 17.54 -4.03 40.13
N ALA A 2 18.37 -3.12 39.63
CA ALA A 2 18.33 -2.64 38.23
C ALA A 2 18.52 -3.74 37.16
N CYS A 3 19.41 -4.71 37.39
CA CYS A 3 19.66 -5.83 36.45
C CYS A 3 18.45 -6.79 36.32
N LEU A 4 17.66 -6.98 37.36
CA LEU A 4 16.45 -7.81 37.35
C LEU A 4 15.31 -7.12 36.56
N LEU A 5 15.19 -5.81 36.73
CA LEU A 5 14.19 -5.01 36.00
C LEU A 5 14.49 -4.94 34.50
N SER A 6 15.77 -4.88 34.11
CA SER A 6 16.17 -4.90 32.70
C SER A 6 15.87 -6.25 32.04
N LYS A 7 16.13 -7.37 32.71
CA LYS A 7 15.79 -8.72 32.24
C LYS A 7 14.28 -8.92 32.08
N ILE A 8 13.47 -8.44 33.02
CA ILE A 8 12.00 -8.50 32.95
C ILE A 8 11.49 -7.65 31.78
N SER A 9 12.06 -6.47 31.55
CA SER A 9 11.73 -5.62 30.42
C SER A 9 12.06 -6.29 29.08
N PHE A 10 13.21 -6.94 28.98
CA PHE A 10 13.64 -7.68 27.80
C PHE A 10 12.73 -8.88 27.51
N ILE A 11 12.39 -9.69 28.52
CA ILE A 11 11.45 -10.82 28.38
C ILE A 11 10.07 -10.36 27.93
N ARG A 12 9.57 -9.25 28.49
CA ARG A 12 8.28 -8.64 28.07
C ARG A 12 8.31 -8.15 26.62
N LYS A 13 9.46 -7.63 26.13
CA LYS A 13 9.62 -7.23 24.72
C LYS A 13 9.60 -8.46 23.81
N ILE A 14 10.31 -9.53 24.17
CA ILE A 14 10.33 -10.79 23.43
C ILE A 14 8.91 -11.40 23.39
N HIS A 15 8.23 -11.52 24.52
CA HIS A 15 6.88 -12.04 24.60
C HIS A 15 5.90 -11.24 23.73
N ARG A 16 5.95 -9.91 23.78
CA ARG A 16 5.14 -9.05 22.92
C ARG A 16 5.45 -9.23 21.44
N PHE A 17 6.72 -9.45 21.09
CA PHE A 17 7.11 -9.71 19.71
C PHE A 17 6.55 -11.04 19.20
N PHE A 18 6.71 -12.14 19.96
CA PHE A 18 6.16 -13.44 19.59
C PHE A 18 4.63 -13.46 19.59
N PHE A 19 3.98 -12.77 20.53
CA PHE A 19 2.53 -12.66 20.56
C PHE A 19 2.00 -11.88 19.33
N ARG A 20 2.68 -10.80 18.93
CA ARG A 20 2.38 -10.11 17.67
C ARG A 20 2.55 -11.00 16.46
N LEU A 21 3.66 -11.72 16.34
CA LEU A 21 3.90 -12.69 15.26
C LEU A 21 2.81 -13.77 15.21
N TYR A 22 2.39 -14.27 16.37
CA TYR A 22 1.30 -15.24 16.46
C TYR A 22 -0.04 -14.68 15.95
N LEU A 23 -0.39 -13.45 16.35
CA LEU A 23 -1.59 -12.79 15.85
C LEU A 23 -1.50 -12.50 14.35
N GLU A 24 -0.35 -12.08 13.85
CA GLU A 24 -0.13 -11.84 12.42
C GLU A 24 -0.16 -13.14 11.62
N LYS A 25 0.34 -14.27 12.18
CA LYS A 25 0.23 -15.61 11.57
C LYS A 25 -1.23 -16.04 11.42
N LYS A 26 -2.08 -15.80 12.42
CA LYS A 26 -3.54 -16.05 12.30
C LYS A 26 -4.18 -15.22 11.17
N ARG A 27 -3.58 -14.10 10.79
CA ARG A 27 -4.00 -13.22 9.69
C ARG A 27 -3.26 -13.48 8.39
N LYS A 28 -2.74 -14.71 8.20
CA LYS A 28 -2.04 -15.18 6.98
C LYS A 28 -0.78 -14.38 6.63
N LEU A 29 -0.02 -13.90 7.63
CA LEU A 29 1.29 -13.28 7.39
C LEU A 29 2.19 -14.27 6.65
N ASN A 30 2.67 -13.88 5.48
CA ASN A 30 3.63 -14.63 4.69
C ASN A 30 5.04 -14.17 5.03
N ILE A 31 5.71 -14.89 5.92
CA ILE A 31 7.04 -14.53 6.43
C ILE A 31 8.07 -14.49 5.29
N VAL A 32 8.06 -15.48 4.40
CA VAL A 32 9.03 -15.57 3.28
C VAL A 32 8.88 -14.37 2.35
N LYS A 33 7.66 -14.05 1.93
CA LYS A 33 7.41 -12.88 1.08
C LYS A 33 7.68 -11.57 1.80
N THR A 34 7.43 -11.50 3.10
CA THR A 34 7.75 -10.33 3.92
C THR A 34 9.26 -10.07 3.94
N LEU A 35 10.08 -11.09 4.22
CA LEU A 35 11.54 -10.98 4.20
C LEU A 35 12.02 -10.59 2.81
N TRP A 36 11.63 -11.37 1.79
CA TRP A 36 12.02 -11.11 0.41
C TRP A 36 11.67 -9.68 -0.03
N PHE A 37 10.45 -9.22 0.23
CA PHE A 37 10.01 -7.89 -0.21
C PHE A 37 10.83 -6.77 0.43
N ASN A 38 11.02 -6.80 1.75
CA ASN A 38 11.79 -5.76 2.43
C ASN A 38 13.26 -5.71 1.95
N ILE A 39 13.88 -6.87 1.76
CA ILE A 39 15.31 -6.94 1.33
C ILE A 39 15.47 -6.55 -0.13
N SER A 40 14.52 -6.94 -1.01
CA SER A 40 14.62 -6.71 -2.46
C SER A 40 14.22 -5.31 -2.91
N PHE A 41 13.36 -4.62 -2.15
CA PHE A 41 12.77 -3.34 -2.59
C PHE A 41 13.20 -2.13 -1.76
N LEU A 42 13.86 -2.35 -0.62
CA LEU A 42 14.30 -1.26 0.25
C LEU A 42 15.81 -1.25 0.43
N PRO A 43 16.43 -0.07 0.61
CA PRO A 43 17.80 0.01 1.08
C PRO A 43 17.92 -0.61 2.47
N TRP A 44 19.05 -1.26 2.76
CA TRP A 44 19.27 -1.98 4.02
C TRP A 44 18.96 -1.16 5.29
N ARG A 45 19.23 0.14 5.25
CA ARG A 45 18.91 1.06 6.35
C ARG A 45 17.44 1.00 6.76
N GLN A 46 16.52 0.85 5.79
CA GLN A 46 15.09 0.74 6.02
C GLN A 46 14.64 -0.73 6.15
N ALA A 47 15.19 -1.62 5.33
CA ALA A 47 14.84 -3.04 5.28
C ALA A 47 14.98 -3.74 6.64
N LYS A 48 16.03 -3.42 7.41
CA LYS A 48 16.29 -4.00 8.75
C LYS A 48 15.18 -3.78 9.78
N HIS A 49 14.29 -2.81 9.53
CA HIS A 49 13.13 -2.52 10.39
C HIS A 49 11.88 -3.29 9.97
N PHE A 50 11.93 -4.05 8.85
CA PHE A 50 10.80 -4.80 8.29
C PHE A 50 9.50 -4.00 8.20
N PRO A 51 9.51 -2.79 7.60
CA PRO A 51 8.34 -1.93 7.57
C PRO A 51 7.16 -2.53 6.80
N PHE A 52 7.40 -3.38 5.81
CA PHE A 52 6.34 -4.07 5.09
C PHE A 52 6.03 -5.44 5.70
N PHE A 53 4.74 -5.69 5.96
CA PHE A 53 4.19 -7.02 6.22
C PHE A 53 3.30 -7.44 5.05
N ILE A 54 3.58 -8.62 4.49
CA ILE A 54 2.84 -9.19 3.38
C ILE A 54 1.94 -10.30 3.91
N HIS A 55 0.64 -10.17 3.69
CA HIS A 55 -0.36 -11.16 4.08
C HIS A 55 -0.87 -11.88 2.83
N GLY A 56 -0.98 -13.20 2.91
CA GLY A 56 -1.39 -14.04 1.80
C GLY A 56 -0.42 -14.05 0.62
N SER A 57 -0.93 -13.88 -0.60
CA SER A 57 -0.13 -13.83 -1.81
C SER A 57 0.11 -12.38 -2.25
N LEU A 58 1.32 -12.14 -2.77
CA LEU A 58 1.71 -10.89 -3.40
C LEU A 58 2.34 -11.21 -4.76
N THR A 59 1.84 -10.57 -5.78
CA THR A 59 2.46 -10.54 -7.12
C THR A 59 3.03 -9.15 -7.34
N VAL A 60 4.30 -9.07 -7.73
CA VAL A 60 4.94 -7.80 -8.08
C VAL A 60 5.28 -7.84 -9.57
N ALA A 61 4.57 -7.03 -10.36
CA ALA A 61 4.92 -6.76 -11.75
C ALA A 61 5.87 -5.55 -11.76
N ARG A 62 7.18 -5.82 -11.93
CA ARG A 62 8.22 -4.79 -11.91
C ARG A 62 8.74 -4.56 -13.33
N GLU A 63 8.61 -3.32 -13.80
CA GLU A 63 9.07 -2.88 -15.12
C GLU A 63 9.90 -1.58 -14.99
N GLY A 64 10.98 -1.67 -14.22
CA GLY A 64 11.91 -0.54 -14.03
C GLY A 64 11.50 0.50 -12.98
N GLY A 65 10.32 0.37 -12.38
CA GLY A 65 9.81 1.35 -11.42
C GLY A 65 10.48 1.32 -10.04
N ALA A 66 10.17 2.33 -9.23
CA ALA A 66 10.74 2.55 -7.89
C ALA A 66 9.69 2.48 -6.78
N LEU A 67 10.12 1.95 -5.63
CA LEU A 67 9.38 2.00 -4.38
C LEU A 67 10.11 2.93 -3.42
N LEU A 68 9.44 3.98 -2.96
CA LEU A 68 10.00 4.97 -2.05
C LEU A 68 9.28 4.91 -0.71
N LEU A 69 10.06 4.79 0.36
CA LEU A 69 9.58 4.87 1.72
C LEU A 69 10.09 6.19 2.32
N ASP A 70 9.25 7.22 2.24
CA ASP A 70 9.53 8.58 2.69
C ASP A 70 9.07 8.76 4.15
N ILE A 71 9.72 8.00 5.03
CA ILE A 71 9.41 7.93 6.47
C ILE A 71 10.71 8.05 7.25
N PRO A 72 10.77 8.91 8.26
CA PRO A 72 11.95 9.03 9.13
C PRO A 72 12.32 7.68 9.76
N ASP A 73 13.61 7.37 9.85
CA ASP A 73 14.10 6.10 10.42
C ASP A 73 13.59 5.85 11.86
N SER A 74 13.41 6.93 12.63
CA SER A 74 12.87 6.87 14.00
C SER A 74 11.42 6.38 14.07
N GLU A 75 10.66 6.49 12.98
CA GLU A 75 9.27 6.04 12.90
C GLU A 75 9.15 4.64 12.29
N LEU A 76 10.22 4.11 11.69
CA LEU A 76 10.21 2.79 11.08
C LEU A 76 10.03 1.69 12.13
N LYS A 77 9.04 0.84 11.90
CA LYS A 77 8.73 -0.30 12.77
C LYS A 77 8.14 -1.45 11.97
N PRO A 78 8.25 -2.69 12.47
CA PRO A 78 7.71 -3.85 11.78
C PRO A 78 6.21 -3.72 11.49
N GLY A 79 5.83 -3.98 10.22
CA GLY A 79 4.45 -3.96 9.78
C GLY A 79 3.78 -2.58 9.79
N LEU A 80 4.56 -1.52 9.60
CA LEU A 80 4.04 -0.16 9.42
C LEU A 80 3.13 -0.07 8.19
N ILE A 81 3.51 -0.80 7.13
CA ILE A 81 2.76 -0.95 5.90
C ILE A 81 2.34 -2.41 5.78
N ARG A 82 1.05 -2.66 5.60
CA ARG A 82 0.48 -3.99 5.53
C ARG A 82 -0.25 -4.18 4.21
N LEU A 83 0.20 -5.14 3.42
CA LEU A 83 -0.42 -5.49 2.14
C LEU A 83 -1.15 -6.83 2.27
N GLY A 84 -2.41 -6.89 1.80
CA GLY A 84 -3.24 -8.08 1.87
C GLY A 84 -3.76 -8.43 3.28
N TYR A 85 -3.82 -7.45 4.17
CA TYR A 85 -4.25 -7.62 5.56
C TYR A 85 -5.77 -7.61 5.66
N ASP A 86 -6.39 -8.79 5.74
CA ASP A 86 -7.84 -8.97 5.83
C ASP A 86 -8.42 -8.36 7.13
N TYR A 87 -8.67 -7.07 7.12
CA TYR A 87 -9.20 -6.34 8.28
C TYR A 87 -10.71 -6.10 8.19
N ASP A 88 -11.26 -6.07 6.99
CA ASP A 88 -12.67 -5.78 6.74
C ASP A 88 -13.53 -7.03 6.49
N ARG A 89 -12.89 -8.19 6.23
CA ARG A 89 -13.51 -9.50 6.03
C ARG A 89 -14.62 -9.53 4.94
N PHE A 90 -14.57 -8.62 3.99
CA PHE A 90 -15.55 -8.50 2.93
C PHE A 90 -15.33 -9.48 1.77
N SER A 91 -14.14 -10.01 1.61
CA SER A 91 -13.84 -10.91 0.50
C SER A 91 -13.80 -12.35 0.93
N THR A 92 -14.51 -13.21 0.19
CA THR A 92 -14.40 -14.66 0.28
C THR A 92 -13.33 -15.24 -0.64
N ASN A 93 -12.86 -14.46 -1.62
CA ASN A 93 -11.80 -14.83 -2.56
C ASN A 93 -10.48 -14.18 -2.14
N TYR A 94 -9.41 -14.98 -2.04
CA TYR A 94 -8.09 -14.54 -1.61
C TYR A 94 -7.07 -14.66 -2.75
N ALA A 95 -7.35 -14.02 -3.88
CA ALA A 95 -6.43 -14.00 -5.04
C ALA A 95 -5.09 -13.30 -4.77
N GLY A 96 -5.04 -12.46 -3.74
CA GLY A 96 -3.82 -11.77 -3.31
C GLY A 96 -3.75 -10.31 -3.72
N THR A 97 -2.61 -9.70 -3.46
CA THR A 97 -2.31 -8.31 -3.82
C THR A 97 -1.49 -8.29 -5.09
N LEU A 98 -1.84 -7.44 -6.04
CA LEU A 98 -1.00 -7.08 -7.19
C LEU A 98 -0.38 -5.71 -6.96
N LEU A 99 0.95 -5.65 -7.00
CA LEU A 99 1.73 -4.42 -6.97
C LEU A 99 2.39 -4.22 -8.33
N GLN A 100 2.00 -3.17 -9.05
CA GLN A 100 2.57 -2.83 -10.35
C GLN A 100 3.56 -1.66 -10.21
N LEU A 101 4.83 -1.92 -10.53
CA LEU A 101 5.95 -0.98 -10.38
C LEU A 101 6.59 -0.69 -11.74
N SER A 102 5.88 0.03 -12.61
CA SER A 102 6.47 0.60 -13.83
C SER A 102 6.95 2.03 -13.58
N GLY A 103 6.24 2.79 -12.75
CA GLY A 103 6.59 4.13 -12.26
C GLY A 103 7.02 4.13 -10.80
N THR A 104 6.72 5.22 -10.09
CA THR A 104 7.11 5.41 -8.69
C THR A 104 5.91 5.28 -7.77
N ILE A 105 6.03 4.45 -6.73
CA ILE A 105 5.08 4.39 -5.62
C ILE A 105 5.77 4.87 -4.35
N ARG A 106 5.17 5.87 -3.67
CA ARG A 106 5.69 6.46 -2.44
C ARG A 106 4.73 6.23 -1.27
N TRP A 107 5.27 5.81 -0.12
CA TRP A 107 4.57 5.78 1.16
C TRP A 107 5.18 6.77 2.14
N LYS A 108 4.34 7.59 2.77
CA LYS A 108 4.75 8.61 3.75
C LYS A 108 4.44 8.23 5.20
N GLY A 109 3.83 7.08 5.43
CA GLY A 109 3.50 6.63 6.78
C GLY A 109 2.74 5.32 6.84
N PRO A 110 2.06 5.07 7.96
CA PRO A 110 1.25 3.87 8.16
C PRO A 110 0.21 3.69 7.05
N PHE A 111 0.17 2.49 6.49
CA PHE A 111 -0.76 2.10 5.44
C PHE A 111 -1.24 0.67 5.65
N ARG A 112 -2.47 0.39 5.26
CA ARG A 112 -2.98 -0.98 5.19
C ARG A 112 -3.88 -1.16 3.97
N SER A 113 -3.68 -2.26 3.26
CA SER A 113 -4.65 -2.73 2.28
C SER A 113 -5.26 -4.05 2.73
N SER A 114 -6.53 -4.24 2.42
CA SER A 114 -7.19 -5.53 2.55
C SER A 114 -6.77 -6.48 1.41
N VAL A 115 -7.49 -7.57 1.20
CA VAL A 115 -7.19 -8.62 0.22
C VAL A 115 -7.68 -8.26 -1.19
N ASN A 116 -7.09 -8.91 -2.20
CA ASN A 116 -7.47 -8.78 -3.61
C ASN A 116 -7.38 -7.34 -4.13
N VAL A 117 -6.37 -6.60 -3.71
CA VAL A 117 -6.18 -5.22 -4.13
C VAL A 117 -5.15 -5.12 -5.26
N VAL A 118 -5.32 -4.10 -6.07
CA VAL A 118 -4.36 -3.71 -7.10
C VAL A 118 -3.84 -2.31 -6.77
N ILE A 119 -2.52 -2.19 -6.65
CA ILE A 119 -1.84 -0.91 -6.39
C ILE A 119 -0.80 -0.75 -7.49
N GLY A 120 -0.89 0.31 -8.28
CA GLY A 120 0.00 0.45 -9.43
C GLY A 120 0.38 1.87 -9.79
N ALA A 121 1.67 2.05 -10.13
CA ALA A 121 2.18 3.12 -10.96
C ALA A 121 2.50 2.47 -12.32
N SER A 122 1.61 2.68 -13.32
CA SER A 122 1.46 1.80 -14.49
C SER A 122 2.25 2.25 -15.72
N LYS A 123 2.95 3.38 -15.63
CA LYS A 123 3.83 3.94 -16.67
C LYS A 123 5.15 4.37 -16.04
N PRO A 124 6.27 4.42 -16.78
CA PRO A 124 7.57 4.84 -16.23
C PRO A 124 7.56 6.20 -15.54
N GLU A 125 6.80 7.15 -16.08
CA GLU A 125 6.65 8.51 -15.56
C GLU A 125 5.53 8.65 -14.54
N SER A 126 4.75 7.60 -14.26
CA SER A 126 3.61 7.68 -13.35
C SER A 126 4.04 7.71 -11.89
N PHE A 127 3.23 8.39 -11.09
CA PHE A 127 3.48 8.61 -9.67
C PHE A 127 2.23 8.30 -8.84
N LEU A 128 2.41 7.46 -7.81
CA LEU A 128 1.36 7.14 -6.84
C LEU A 128 1.89 7.42 -5.44
N GLU A 129 1.21 8.28 -4.69
CA GLU A 129 1.60 8.61 -3.32
C GLU A 129 0.50 8.25 -2.33
N PHE A 130 0.91 7.65 -1.22
CA PHE A 130 0.08 7.40 -0.06
C PHE A 130 0.59 8.22 1.12
N GLY A 131 -0.26 9.06 1.67
CA GLY A 131 -0.07 9.76 2.94
C GLY A 131 -0.07 8.80 4.14
N ARG A 132 -0.18 9.40 5.31
CA ARG A 132 -0.17 8.67 6.59
C ARG A 132 -1.57 8.14 6.92
N TYR A 133 -1.64 6.95 7.51
CA TYR A 133 -2.88 6.32 7.99
C TYR A 133 -3.94 6.11 6.89
N VAL A 134 -3.49 5.80 5.68
CA VAL A 134 -4.37 5.43 4.57
C VAL A 134 -4.78 3.97 4.68
N SER A 135 -6.06 3.70 4.41
CA SER A 135 -6.58 2.34 4.34
C SER A 135 -7.31 2.08 3.02
N LEU A 136 -7.05 0.91 2.42
CA LEU A 136 -7.68 0.44 1.19
C LEU A 136 -8.40 -0.87 1.45
N GLY A 137 -9.71 -0.89 1.27
CA GLY A 137 -10.58 -2.06 1.45
C GLY A 137 -10.35 -3.15 0.42
N ALA A 138 -11.02 -4.29 0.65
CA ALA A 138 -10.93 -5.45 -0.22
C ALA A 138 -11.39 -5.13 -1.65
N GLN A 139 -10.76 -5.80 -2.62
CA GLN A 139 -11.10 -5.65 -4.05
C GLN A 139 -10.89 -4.22 -4.60
N GLY A 140 -10.19 -3.37 -3.85
CA GLY A 140 -9.84 -2.02 -4.26
C GLY A 140 -8.77 -1.99 -5.35
N SER A 141 -8.88 -1.05 -6.28
CA SER A 141 -7.90 -0.85 -7.36
C SER A 141 -7.50 0.62 -7.47
N ILE A 142 -6.21 0.89 -7.30
CA ILE A 142 -5.63 2.23 -7.47
C ILE A 142 -4.52 2.12 -8.49
N ARG A 143 -4.68 2.78 -9.64
CA ARG A 143 -3.67 2.75 -10.73
C ARG A 143 -3.42 4.14 -11.27
N ALA A 144 -2.19 4.62 -11.06
CA ALA A 144 -1.72 5.87 -11.64
C ALA A 144 -1.10 5.62 -13.02
N TYR A 145 -1.53 6.40 -14.00
CA TYR A 145 -0.95 6.48 -15.33
C TYR A 145 -0.20 7.81 -15.54
N ARG A 146 -0.50 8.80 -14.72
CA ARG A 146 0.21 10.07 -14.60
C ARG A 146 0.52 10.37 -13.14
N SER A 147 -0.50 10.67 -12.31
CA SER A 147 -0.28 10.98 -10.89
C SER A 147 -1.55 10.80 -10.07
N ILE A 148 -1.45 9.99 -9.01
CA ILE A 148 -2.48 9.91 -7.98
C ILE A 148 -1.83 10.22 -6.64
N VAL A 149 -2.38 11.19 -5.90
CA VAL A 149 -1.96 11.55 -4.55
C VAL A 149 -3.12 11.30 -3.60
N ILE A 150 -2.90 10.45 -2.61
CA ILE A 150 -3.85 10.17 -1.53
C ILE A 150 -3.24 10.73 -0.26
N GLU A 151 -3.88 11.77 0.30
CA GLU A 151 -3.38 12.47 1.48
C GLU A 151 -3.60 11.67 2.77
N ASP A 152 -3.26 12.28 3.90
CA ASP A 152 -3.31 11.64 5.22
C ASP A 152 -4.74 11.30 5.67
N TYR A 153 -4.89 10.25 6.45
CA TYR A 153 -6.15 9.83 7.09
C TYR A 153 -7.29 9.51 6.12
N VAL A 154 -6.96 9.07 4.90
CA VAL A 154 -7.97 8.67 3.90
C VAL A 154 -8.38 7.22 4.11
N ALA A 155 -9.69 7.01 4.17
CA ALA A 155 -10.28 5.67 4.23
C ALA A 155 -11.00 5.36 2.92
N ILE A 156 -10.51 4.35 2.20
CA ILE A 156 -11.12 3.82 0.98
C ILE A 156 -11.68 2.45 1.32
N THR A 157 -12.98 2.27 1.13
CA THR A 157 -13.65 1.02 1.47
C THR A 157 -13.51 -0.02 0.35
N HIS A 158 -14.25 -1.13 0.42
CA HIS A 158 -14.15 -2.23 -0.54
C HIS A 158 -14.73 -1.88 -1.93
N ASP A 159 -14.31 -2.59 -2.97
CA ASP A 159 -14.78 -2.47 -4.35
C ASP A 159 -14.61 -1.07 -4.97
N CYS A 160 -13.65 -0.29 -4.46
CA CYS A 160 -13.39 1.05 -4.99
C CYS A 160 -12.32 1.02 -6.09
N CYS A 161 -12.54 1.82 -7.14
CA CYS A 161 -11.57 2.02 -8.21
C CYS A 161 -11.17 3.50 -8.28
N ILE A 162 -9.85 3.77 -8.27
CA ILE A 162 -9.30 5.12 -8.42
C ILE A 162 -8.27 5.09 -9.55
N TYR A 163 -8.58 5.79 -10.63
CA TYR A 163 -7.75 5.91 -11.81
C TYR A 163 -7.64 7.36 -12.24
N ASP A 164 -6.49 7.75 -12.77
CA ASP A 164 -6.27 9.08 -13.34
C ASP A 164 -6.39 9.08 -14.88
N THR A 165 -7.04 8.06 -15.43
CA THR A 165 -7.20 7.84 -16.87
C THR A 165 -8.55 7.18 -17.17
N ASP A 166 -9.09 7.49 -18.37
CA ASP A 166 -10.24 6.77 -18.97
C ASP A 166 -9.78 5.62 -19.86
N PHE A 167 -8.48 5.34 -19.93
CA PHE A 167 -7.83 4.34 -20.80
C PHE A 167 -7.95 4.60 -22.31
N HIS A 168 -8.74 5.58 -22.72
CA HIS A 168 -9.01 5.93 -24.11
C HIS A 168 -8.92 7.43 -24.32
N PRO A 169 -8.26 7.89 -25.40
CA PRO A 169 -8.36 9.28 -25.81
C PRO A 169 -9.73 9.51 -26.46
N PHE A 170 -10.41 10.59 -26.02
CA PHE A 170 -11.64 11.04 -26.65
C PHE A 170 -11.37 12.26 -27.53
N ARG A 171 -11.88 12.25 -28.76
CA ARG A 171 -11.79 13.39 -29.65
C ARG A 171 -13.13 14.14 -29.68
N ASN A 172 -13.10 15.43 -29.39
CA ASN A 172 -14.26 16.29 -29.58
C ASN A 172 -14.51 16.46 -31.08
N ILE A 173 -15.64 15.99 -31.56
CA ILE A 173 -15.97 16.02 -33.01
C ILE A 173 -16.18 17.41 -33.56
N ARG A 174 -16.53 18.40 -32.71
CA ARG A 174 -16.75 19.81 -33.15
C ARG A 174 -15.45 20.60 -33.21
N THR A 175 -14.58 20.44 -32.21
CA THR A 175 -13.34 21.22 -32.09
C THR A 175 -12.11 20.49 -32.60
N GLY A 176 -12.19 19.19 -32.81
CA GLY A 176 -11.06 18.31 -33.14
C GLY A 176 -10.10 18.04 -31.97
N ASN A 177 -10.31 18.66 -30.81
CA ASN A 177 -9.44 18.50 -29.65
C ASN A 177 -9.49 17.07 -29.10
N ILE A 178 -8.34 16.58 -28.68
CA ILE A 178 -8.20 15.28 -28.01
C ILE A 178 -8.02 15.51 -26.50
N ASN A 179 -8.85 14.85 -25.67
CA ASN A 179 -8.71 14.92 -24.23
C ASN A 179 -7.37 14.29 -23.80
N PRO A 180 -6.72 14.83 -22.75
CA PRO A 180 -5.55 14.19 -22.18
C PRO A 180 -5.82 12.74 -21.78
N TYR A 181 -4.90 11.84 -22.07
CA TYR A 181 -5.01 10.42 -21.72
C TYR A 181 -5.15 10.21 -20.20
N ALA A 182 -4.42 11.00 -19.41
CA ALA A 182 -4.46 10.98 -17.95
C ALA A 182 -4.38 12.39 -17.37
N ILE A 183 -5.14 12.63 -16.30
CA ILE A 183 -5.16 13.91 -15.55
C ILE A 183 -4.91 13.57 -14.08
N PRO A 184 -4.02 14.31 -13.38
CA PRO A 184 -3.73 14.04 -11.97
C PRO A 184 -4.99 14.01 -11.11
N VAL A 185 -5.08 12.99 -10.24
CA VAL A 185 -6.14 12.82 -9.24
C VAL A 185 -5.55 13.06 -7.85
N LYS A 186 -6.24 13.84 -7.04
CA LYS A 186 -5.89 14.08 -5.64
C LYS A 186 -7.08 13.78 -4.74
N ILE A 187 -6.88 12.89 -3.77
CA ILE A 187 -7.84 12.61 -2.69
C ILE A 187 -7.37 13.36 -1.45
N GLY A 188 -8.17 14.33 -1.01
CA GLY A 188 -7.83 15.20 0.11
C GLY A 188 -7.79 14.50 1.46
N GLN A 189 -7.07 15.11 2.40
CA GLN A 189 -6.91 14.61 3.77
C GLN A 189 -8.27 14.36 4.45
N GLY A 190 -8.35 13.24 5.19
CA GLY A 190 -9.54 12.88 5.96
C GLY A 190 -10.72 12.41 5.11
N SER A 191 -10.56 12.24 3.80
CA SER A 191 -11.62 11.75 2.92
C SER A 191 -12.04 10.33 3.25
N PHE A 192 -13.34 10.07 3.12
CA PHE A 192 -13.93 8.74 3.18
C PHE A 192 -14.54 8.40 1.83
N ILE A 193 -14.05 7.34 1.20
CA ILE A 193 -14.54 6.83 -0.09
C ILE A 193 -15.40 5.62 0.18
N SER A 194 -16.71 5.76 -0.10
CA SER A 194 -17.70 4.70 0.13
C SER A 194 -17.53 3.53 -0.86
N SER A 195 -18.02 2.37 -0.46
CA SER A 195 -17.90 1.14 -1.25
C SER A 195 -18.52 1.26 -2.64
N GLY A 196 -17.87 0.61 -3.61
CA GLY A 196 -18.31 0.64 -5.00
C GLY A 196 -18.05 1.96 -5.72
N SER A 197 -17.32 2.90 -5.10
CA SER A 197 -17.00 4.18 -5.74
C SER A 197 -16.01 4.01 -6.90
N TYR A 198 -16.29 4.70 -8.00
CA TYR A 198 -15.38 4.82 -9.13
C TYR A 198 -14.96 6.28 -9.28
N ILE A 199 -13.67 6.56 -9.13
CA ILE A 199 -13.08 7.89 -9.29
C ILE A 199 -12.16 7.82 -10.51
N ALA A 200 -12.46 8.64 -11.50
CA ALA A 200 -11.63 8.82 -12.69
C ALA A 200 -11.20 10.30 -12.83
N LYS A 201 -10.36 10.57 -13.86
CA LYS A 201 -9.94 11.93 -14.21
C LYS A 201 -11.11 12.86 -14.54
#